data_a24642f2826509f0d76759e028e3d5b3
#
_entry.id   a24642f2826509f0d76759e028e3d5b3
#
_cell.length_a   1.000
_cell.length_b   1.000
_cell.length_c   1.000
_cell.angle_alpha   90.00
_cell.angle_beta   90.00
_cell.angle_gamma   90.00
#
_symmetry.space_group_name_H-M   'P 1'
#
loop_
_entity.id
_entity.type
_entity.pdbx_description
1 polymer ?
#
loop_
_entity_poly.entity_id
_entity_poly.type
_entity_poly.pdbx_seq_one_letter_code
_entity_poly.pdbx_strand_id
1 'polypeptide(L)'
;TRYESSAASDVYKRQKLSPKKVSAKANIGILMEQVFEQFKQIRLNRNIQYLVSYGFFWTCLSTALYFFNLEIINAYTEDTSRKVQIFSFADNIVLPLTLFFQASSILILTNKRLGLSFVLGLYGVFFAISFTLMSLHFSQLLLPASGIILFYIISLFQRPYEYGLNKPAREVAYTTLSKTEKYKSTVIIDTLINRSGDASGGILFNMIISFGIILYAAPLLMLPLAGILVFIGIRIANRVEIVKK
;
A
#
# COMPACT_ATOMS: atom_id res chain seq x y z
N THR A 1 41.41 9.21 25.96
CA THR A 1 41.33 10.05 24.74
C THR A 1 42.11 9.52 23.53
N ARG A 2 42.76 8.34 23.61
CA ARG A 2 43.50 7.73 22.48
C ARG A 2 42.70 6.68 21.70
N TYR A 3 41.60 6.20 22.24
CA TYR A 3 40.78 5.12 21.58
C TYR A 3 39.74 5.67 20.56
N GLU A 4 39.29 6.91 20.71
CA GLU A 4 38.31 7.49 19.77
C GLU A 4 38.90 7.91 18.41
N SER A 5 40.21 8.23 18.38
CA SER A 5 40.92 8.64 17.17
C SER A 5 41.14 7.45 16.18
N SER A 6 41.25 6.23 16.70
CA SER A 6 41.47 5.01 15.90
C SER A 6 40.21 4.59 15.12
N ALA A 7 39.02 4.61 15.74
CA ALA A 7 37.76 4.24 15.10
C ALA A 7 37.36 5.21 14.00
N ALA A 8 37.54 6.51 14.22
CA ALA A 8 37.27 7.56 13.22
C ALA A 8 38.23 7.44 12.01
N SER A 9 39.52 7.10 12.25
CA SER A 9 40.50 6.88 11.19
C SER A 9 40.20 5.66 10.34
N ASP A 10 39.64 4.58 10.91
CA ASP A 10 39.28 3.36 10.20
C ASP A 10 38.00 3.55 9.36
N VAL A 11 37.04 4.31 9.85
CA VAL A 11 35.84 4.68 9.06
C VAL A 11 36.23 5.55 7.87
N TYR A 12 37.15 6.51 8.07
CA TYR A 12 37.63 7.38 6.99
C TYR A 12 38.48 6.63 5.94
N LYS A 13 39.26 5.63 6.34
CA LYS A 13 39.98 4.74 5.39
C LYS A 13 39.06 3.87 4.56
N ARG A 14 37.97 3.37 5.12
CA ARG A 14 36.98 2.58 4.36
C ARG A 14 36.21 3.44 3.33
N GLN A 15 36.00 4.72 3.58
CA GLN A 15 35.39 5.65 2.63
C GLN A 15 36.33 6.04 1.48
N LYS A 16 37.66 5.94 1.65
CA LYS A 16 38.67 6.25 0.62
C LYS A 16 39.01 5.11 -0.32
N LEU A 17 38.41 3.91 -0.17
CA LEU A 17 38.44 2.88 -1.18
C LEU A 17 37.63 3.41 -2.38
N SER A 18 38.34 3.99 -3.36
CA SER A 18 37.77 4.56 -4.57
C SER A 18 36.80 3.56 -5.19
N PRO A 19 35.57 3.96 -5.56
CA PRO A 19 34.69 3.08 -6.29
C PRO A 19 35.43 2.71 -7.60
N LYS A 20 35.78 1.41 -7.77
CA LYS A 20 36.20 0.89 -9.07
C LYS A 20 35.17 1.44 -10.07
N LYS A 21 35.60 2.19 -11.07
CA LYS A 21 34.78 2.60 -12.21
C LYS A 21 34.35 1.34 -12.94
N VAL A 22 33.30 0.70 -12.43
CA VAL A 22 32.61 -0.38 -13.13
C VAL A 22 31.86 0.30 -14.28
N SER A 23 32.12 -0.12 -15.50
CA SER A 23 31.46 0.41 -16.69
C SER A 23 29.94 0.42 -16.49
N ALA A 24 29.27 1.53 -16.81
CA ALA A 24 27.80 1.67 -16.66
C ALA A 24 27.03 0.53 -17.36
N LYS A 25 27.55 0.02 -18.49
CA LYS A 25 26.97 -1.15 -19.19
C LYS A 25 27.09 -2.47 -18.37
N ALA A 26 28.21 -2.68 -17.68
CA ALA A 26 28.37 -3.85 -16.80
C ALA A 26 27.44 -3.76 -15.58
N ASN A 27 27.19 -2.57 -15.03
CA ASN A 27 26.24 -2.37 -13.95
C ASN A 27 24.78 -2.69 -14.34
N ILE A 28 24.34 -2.32 -15.54
CA ILE A 28 22.99 -2.61 -16.03
C ILE A 28 22.76 -4.11 -16.19
N GLY A 29 23.74 -4.85 -16.74
CA GLY A 29 23.65 -6.29 -16.90
C GLY A 29 23.51 -7.00 -15.54
N ILE A 30 24.36 -6.63 -14.58
CA ILE A 30 24.33 -7.19 -13.21
C ILE A 30 23.00 -6.85 -12.51
N LEU A 31 22.48 -5.62 -12.69
CA LEU A 31 21.19 -5.22 -12.12
C LEU A 31 20.03 -6.01 -12.73
N MET A 32 20.03 -6.21 -14.03
CA MET A 32 19.01 -7.01 -14.72
C MET A 32 19.04 -8.47 -14.26
N GLU A 33 20.22 -9.07 -14.16
CA GLU A 33 20.39 -10.45 -13.63
C GLU A 33 19.89 -10.56 -12.18
N GLN A 34 20.22 -9.60 -11.33
CA GLN A 34 19.71 -9.56 -9.97
C GLN A 34 18.18 -9.45 -9.92
N VAL A 35 17.57 -8.63 -10.78
CA VAL A 35 16.11 -8.51 -10.90
C VAL A 35 15.50 -9.84 -11.35
N PHE A 36 16.06 -10.51 -12.36
CA PHE A 36 15.57 -11.82 -12.83
C PHE A 36 15.68 -12.91 -11.75
N GLU A 37 16.80 -12.99 -11.03
CA GLU A 37 16.95 -13.93 -9.93
C GLU A 37 15.91 -13.68 -8.81
N GLN A 38 15.56 -12.43 -8.56
CA GLN A 38 14.53 -12.09 -7.58
C GLN A 38 13.13 -12.51 -8.05
N PHE A 39 12.78 -12.32 -9.32
CA PHE A 39 11.53 -12.84 -9.88
C PHE A 39 11.44 -14.37 -9.80
N LYS A 40 12.55 -15.06 -10.01
CA LYS A 40 12.62 -16.51 -9.83
C LYS A 40 12.36 -16.93 -8.37
N GLN A 41 12.91 -16.19 -7.40
CA GLN A 41 12.65 -16.43 -5.97
C GLN A 41 11.18 -16.17 -5.61
N ILE A 42 10.55 -15.12 -6.15
CA ILE A 42 9.12 -14.85 -5.98
C ILE A 42 8.29 -16.06 -6.44
N ARG A 43 8.64 -16.63 -7.61
CA ARG A 43 7.93 -17.79 -8.16
C ARG A 43 8.09 -19.06 -7.31
N LEU A 44 9.20 -19.23 -6.61
CA LEU A 44 9.51 -20.42 -5.81
C LEU A 44 8.94 -20.35 -4.38
N ASN A 45 8.85 -19.16 -3.79
CA ASN A 45 8.41 -19.01 -2.40
C ASN A 45 6.95 -18.49 -2.31
N ARG A 46 6.04 -19.37 -1.90
CA ARG A 46 4.61 -19.06 -1.74
C ARG A 46 4.33 -17.89 -0.80
N ASN A 47 5.13 -17.69 0.23
CA ASN A 47 4.94 -16.57 1.16
C ASN A 47 5.24 -15.24 0.47
N ILE A 48 6.30 -15.20 -0.36
CA ILE A 48 6.62 -14.02 -1.16
C ILE A 48 5.53 -13.74 -2.19
N GLN A 49 4.97 -14.79 -2.84
CA GLN A 49 3.87 -14.62 -3.79
C GLN A 49 2.65 -13.94 -3.17
N TYR A 50 2.24 -14.36 -1.97
CA TYR A 50 1.13 -13.72 -1.27
C TYR A 50 1.43 -12.26 -0.92
N LEU A 51 2.65 -11.95 -0.45
CA LEU A 51 3.06 -10.58 -0.13
C LEU A 51 3.12 -9.68 -1.36
N VAL A 52 3.64 -10.19 -2.48
CA VAL A 52 3.66 -9.50 -3.79
C VAL A 52 2.23 -9.23 -4.27
N SER A 53 1.37 -10.25 -4.25
CA SER A 53 -0.02 -10.11 -4.67
C SER A 53 -0.78 -9.13 -3.77
N TYR A 54 -0.56 -9.20 -2.46
CA TYR A 54 -1.15 -8.24 -1.53
C TYR A 54 -0.71 -6.82 -1.83
N GLY A 55 0.60 -6.60 -2.03
CA GLY A 55 1.16 -5.29 -2.41
C GLY A 55 0.54 -4.74 -3.69
N PHE A 56 0.44 -5.57 -4.73
CA PHE A 56 -0.17 -5.18 -6.00
C PHE A 56 -1.64 -4.78 -5.87
N PHE A 57 -2.47 -5.65 -5.26
CA PHE A 57 -3.92 -5.39 -5.18
C PHE A 57 -4.26 -4.21 -4.27
N TRP A 58 -3.56 -4.03 -3.14
CA TRP A 58 -3.88 -2.91 -2.27
C TRP A 58 -3.50 -1.57 -2.89
N THR A 59 -2.37 -1.47 -3.60
CA THR A 59 -2.00 -0.22 -4.31
C THR A 59 -2.92 0.05 -5.49
N CYS A 60 -3.28 -0.97 -6.25
CA CYS A 60 -4.26 -0.87 -7.34
C CYS A 60 -5.60 -0.32 -6.84
N LEU A 61 -6.15 -0.89 -5.76
CA LEU A 61 -7.41 -0.42 -5.17
C LEU A 61 -7.29 0.97 -4.55
N SER A 62 -6.16 1.27 -3.90
CA SER A 62 -5.89 2.58 -3.30
C SER A 62 -5.87 3.68 -4.36
N THR A 63 -5.23 3.43 -5.49
CA THR A 63 -5.16 4.37 -6.61
C THR A 63 -6.53 4.53 -7.30
N ALA A 64 -7.25 3.43 -7.53
CA ALA A 64 -8.61 3.52 -8.07
C ALA A 64 -9.52 4.32 -7.13
N LEU A 65 -9.46 4.08 -5.81
CA LEU A 65 -10.21 4.82 -4.81
C LEU A 65 -9.88 6.32 -4.80
N TYR A 66 -8.60 6.66 -4.99
CA TYR A 66 -8.16 8.05 -5.12
C TYR A 66 -8.83 8.75 -6.33
N PHE A 67 -8.90 8.10 -7.49
CA PHE A 67 -9.54 8.68 -8.66
C PHE A 67 -11.06 8.84 -8.47
N PHE A 68 -11.75 7.87 -7.87
CA PHE A 68 -13.18 8.03 -7.53
C PHE A 68 -13.41 9.16 -6.49
N ASN A 69 -12.52 9.31 -5.52
CA ASN A 69 -12.56 10.45 -4.59
C ASN A 69 -12.38 11.80 -5.33
N LEU A 70 -11.50 11.83 -6.33
CA LEU A 70 -11.29 13.01 -7.15
C LEU A 70 -12.55 13.38 -7.95
N GLU A 71 -13.29 12.37 -8.49
CA GLU A 71 -14.57 12.61 -9.16
C GLU A 71 -15.61 13.21 -8.20
N ILE A 72 -15.70 12.74 -6.96
CA ILE A 72 -16.58 13.33 -5.94
C ILE A 72 -16.24 14.81 -5.71
N ILE A 73 -14.95 15.15 -5.60
CA ILE A 73 -14.51 16.52 -5.37
C ILE A 73 -14.74 17.39 -6.61
N ASN A 74 -14.50 16.85 -7.81
CA ASN A 74 -14.73 17.54 -9.06
C ASN A 74 -16.23 17.88 -9.25
N ALA A 75 -17.12 16.97 -8.85
CA ALA A 75 -18.56 17.21 -8.86
C ALA A 75 -19.00 18.25 -7.82
N TYR A 76 -18.25 18.41 -6.72
CA TYR A 76 -18.57 19.37 -5.66
C TYR A 76 -18.12 20.79 -5.99
N THR A 77 -16.95 20.99 -6.61
CA THR A 77 -16.39 22.30 -6.94
C THR A 77 -15.46 22.26 -8.14
N GLU A 78 -15.51 23.28 -8.98
CA GLU A 78 -14.55 23.49 -10.07
C GLU A 78 -13.33 24.32 -9.63
N ASP A 79 -13.46 25.08 -8.52
CA ASP A 79 -12.41 25.96 -8.02
C ASP A 79 -11.23 25.16 -7.46
N THR A 80 -10.06 25.33 -8.10
CA THR A 80 -8.81 24.67 -7.70
C THR A 80 -8.39 25.01 -6.27
N SER A 81 -8.59 26.28 -5.83
CA SER A 81 -8.24 26.70 -4.48
C SER A 81 -9.09 25.97 -3.43
N ARG A 82 -10.39 25.80 -3.71
CA ARG A 82 -11.29 25.01 -2.86
C ARG A 82 -10.90 23.53 -2.81
N LYS A 83 -10.55 22.92 -3.94
CA LYS A 83 -10.06 21.53 -3.98
C LYS A 83 -8.84 21.35 -3.07
N VAL A 84 -7.85 22.26 -3.18
CA VAL A 84 -6.65 22.22 -2.32
C VAL A 84 -7.03 22.37 -0.83
N GLN A 85 -7.96 23.26 -0.48
CA GLN A 85 -8.42 23.41 0.91
C GLN A 85 -9.08 22.14 1.44
N ILE A 86 -9.90 21.44 0.64
CA ILE A 86 -10.56 20.19 1.03
C ILE A 86 -9.51 19.11 1.33
N PHE A 87 -8.51 18.93 0.45
CA PHE A 87 -7.43 17.97 0.68
C PHE A 87 -6.57 18.35 1.88
N SER A 88 -6.18 19.62 2.02
CA SER A 88 -5.37 20.11 3.14
C SER A 88 -6.08 19.92 4.48
N PHE A 89 -7.39 20.17 4.53
CA PHE A 89 -8.17 19.91 5.74
C PHE A 89 -8.18 18.43 6.13
N ALA A 90 -8.37 17.53 5.14
CA ALA A 90 -8.28 16.10 5.38
C ALA A 90 -6.89 15.71 5.90
N ASP A 91 -5.81 16.20 5.28
CA ASP A 91 -4.43 15.87 5.66
C ASP A 91 -4.08 16.32 7.08
N ASN A 92 -4.59 17.48 7.52
CA ASN A 92 -4.39 17.97 8.88
C ASN A 92 -4.97 17.02 9.96
N ILE A 93 -6.05 16.29 9.65
CA ILE A 93 -6.67 15.32 10.56
C ILE A 93 -6.01 13.94 10.38
N VAL A 94 -5.66 13.56 9.16
CA VAL A 94 -5.02 12.27 8.82
C VAL A 94 -3.72 12.08 9.60
N LEU A 95 -2.88 13.10 9.74
CA LEU A 95 -1.59 12.99 10.41
C LEU A 95 -1.70 12.56 11.88
N PRO A 96 -2.43 13.26 12.78
CA PRO A 96 -2.59 12.84 14.17
C PRO A 96 -3.32 11.50 14.30
N LEU A 97 -4.30 11.24 13.42
CA LEU A 97 -5.02 9.98 13.41
C LEU A 97 -4.10 8.81 13.01
N THR A 98 -3.17 9.02 12.09
CA THR A 98 -2.14 8.03 11.73
C THR A 98 -1.25 7.68 12.92
N LEU A 99 -0.81 8.68 13.69
CA LEU A 99 -0.03 8.44 14.91
C LEU A 99 -0.81 7.62 15.94
N PHE A 100 -2.10 7.91 16.12
CA PHE A 100 -2.97 7.13 17.01
C PHE A 100 -3.09 5.67 16.56
N PHE A 101 -3.35 5.43 15.27
CA PHE A 101 -3.41 4.06 14.72
C PHE A 101 -2.06 3.35 14.83
N GLN A 102 -0.95 4.06 14.63
CA GLN A 102 0.39 3.50 14.74
C GLN A 102 0.73 3.10 16.18
N ALA A 103 0.38 3.93 17.16
CA ALA A 103 0.53 3.57 18.57
C ALA A 103 -0.35 2.37 18.95
N SER A 104 -1.58 2.32 18.44
CA SER A 104 -2.51 1.21 18.67
C SER A 104 -2.10 -0.09 17.97
N SER A 105 -1.26 -0.03 16.93
CA SER A 105 -0.87 -1.20 16.12
C SER A 105 -0.19 -2.28 16.97
N ILE A 106 0.62 -1.89 17.95
CA ILE A 106 1.32 -2.82 18.85
C ILE A 106 0.30 -3.65 19.62
N LEU A 107 -0.73 -3.01 20.20
CA LEU A 107 -1.77 -3.68 20.98
C LEU A 107 -2.62 -4.60 20.10
N ILE A 108 -2.98 -4.14 18.90
CA ILE A 108 -3.83 -4.91 17.98
C ILE A 108 -3.08 -6.12 17.42
N LEU A 109 -1.83 -5.95 16.97
CA LEU A 109 -1.06 -7.03 16.35
C LEU A 109 -0.57 -8.09 17.35
N THR A 110 -0.43 -7.73 18.64
CA THR A 110 -0.09 -8.68 19.72
C THR A 110 -1.31 -9.40 20.29
N ASN A 111 -2.51 -8.91 19.99
CA ASN A 111 -3.73 -9.52 20.48
C ASN A 111 -4.02 -10.85 19.78
N LYS A 112 -4.18 -11.95 20.54
CA LYS A 112 -4.45 -13.29 19.99
C LYS A 112 -5.77 -13.39 19.20
N ARG A 113 -6.77 -12.54 19.50
CA ARG A 113 -8.09 -12.57 18.83
C ARG A 113 -8.13 -11.70 17.57
N LEU A 114 -7.55 -10.50 17.63
CA LEU A 114 -7.55 -9.56 16.52
C LEU A 114 -6.43 -9.90 15.52
N GLY A 115 -5.20 -9.97 15.98
CA GLY A 115 -4.06 -10.46 15.23
C GLY A 115 -3.87 -9.92 13.81
N LEU A 116 -2.94 -10.55 13.13
CA LEU A 116 -2.54 -10.17 11.76
C LEU A 116 -3.66 -10.39 10.74
N SER A 117 -4.47 -11.45 10.92
CA SER A 117 -5.54 -11.82 9.99
C SER A 117 -6.63 -10.73 9.93
N PHE A 118 -7.00 -10.21 11.10
CA PHE A 118 -7.97 -9.13 11.19
C PHE A 118 -7.46 -7.86 10.49
N VAL A 119 -6.23 -7.44 10.77
CA VAL A 119 -5.68 -6.20 10.18
C VAL A 119 -5.57 -6.32 8.66
N LEU A 120 -4.93 -7.36 8.13
CA LEU A 120 -4.77 -7.48 6.69
C LEU A 120 -6.09 -7.72 5.95
N GLY A 121 -7.02 -8.49 6.54
CA GLY A 121 -8.33 -8.75 5.95
C GLY A 121 -9.27 -7.54 6.01
N LEU A 122 -9.31 -6.82 7.13
CA LEU A 122 -10.18 -5.65 7.31
C LEU A 122 -9.88 -4.55 6.28
N TYR A 123 -8.64 -4.43 5.82
CA TYR A 123 -8.30 -3.43 4.81
C TYR A 123 -9.00 -3.69 3.47
N GLY A 124 -9.10 -4.95 3.04
CA GLY A 124 -9.88 -5.31 1.85
C GLY A 124 -11.39 -5.10 2.04
N VAL A 125 -11.92 -5.39 3.25
CA VAL A 125 -13.33 -5.09 3.59
C VAL A 125 -13.59 -3.59 3.55
N PHE A 126 -12.66 -2.79 4.04
CA PHE A 126 -12.75 -1.32 3.96
C PHE A 126 -12.86 -0.84 2.50
N PHE A 127 -12.05 -1.36 1.59
CA PHE A 127 -12.17 -1.02 0.17
C PHE A 127 -13.54 -1.42 -0.40
N ALA A 128 -14.03 -2.62 -0.07
CA ALA A 128 -15.35 -3.07 -0.53
C ALA A 128 -16.46 -2.14 -0.06
N ILE A 129 -16.45 -1.75 1.22
CA ILE A 129 -17.43 -0.79 1.77
C ILE A 129 -17.30 0.56 1.08
N SER A 130 -16.08 1.08 0.90
CA SER A 130 -15.83 2.37 0.27
C SER A 130 -16.35 2.42 -1.17
N PHE A 131 -16.06 1.41 -1.99
CA PHE A 131 -16.56 1.35 -3.36
C PHE A 131 -18.08 1.19 -3.42
N THR A 132 -18.67 0.43 -2.50
CA THR A 132 -20.13 0.32 -2.41
C THR A 132 -20.79 1.67 -2.07
N LEU A 133 -20.25 2.38 -1.07
CA LEU A 133 -20.77 3.71 -0.70
C LEU A 133 -20.61 4.74 -1.81
N MET A 134 -19.49 4.70 -2.56
CA MET A 134 -19.29 5.56 -3.73
C MET A 134 -20.30 5.24 -4.84
N SER A 135 -20.56 3.97 -5.10
CA SER A 135 -21.59 3.57 -6.06
C SER A 135 -22.98 4.09 -5.68
N LEU A 136 -23.35 3.98 -4.40
CA LEU A 136 -24.63 4.53 -3.88
C LEU A 136 -24.68 6.06 -3.98
N HIS A 137 -23.56 6.74 -3.79
CA HIS A 137 -23.49 8.20 -3.97
C HIS A 137 -23.67 8.58 -5.45
N PHE A 138 -22.95 7.96 -6.36
CA PHE A 138 -23.03 8.23 -7.79
C PHE A 138 -24.40 7.85 -8.40
N SER A 139 -25.11 6.87 -7.82
CA SER A 139 -26.47 6.52 -8.21
C SER A 139 -27.54 7.51 -7.69
N GLN A 140 -27.14 8.57 -6.99
CA GLN A 140 -28.01 9.56 -6.35
C GLN A 140 -28.97 8.98 -5.28
N LEU A 141 -28.73 7.76 -4.81
CA LEU A 141 -29.46 7.18 -3.68
C LEU A 141 -29.09 7.83 -2.35
N LEU A 142 -27.92 8.49 -2.28
CA LEU A 142 -27.49 9.32 -1.16
C LEU A 142 -27.70 10.81 -1.50
N LEU A 143 -27.92 11.63 -0.47
CA LEU A 143 -28.10 13.07 -0.62
C LEU A 143 -26.89 13.71 -1.34
N PRO A 144 -27.06 14.70 -2.22
CA PRO A 144 -25.96 15.35 -2.95
C PRO A 144 -24.86 15.89 -2.05
N ALA A 145 -25.21 16.46 -0.88
CA ALA A 145 -24.25 16.95 0.12
C ALA A 145 -23.42 15.82 0.78
N SER A 146 -23.83 14.56 0.65
CA SER A 146 -23.11 13.42 1.24
C SER A 146 -21.76 13.13 0.57
N GLY A 147 -21.51 13.59 -0.66
CA GLY A 147 -20.27 13.33 -1.37
C GLY A 147 -19.03 13.82 -0.64
N ILE A 148 -19.05 15.09 -0.18
CA ILE A 148 -17.89 15.63 0.55
C ILE A 148 -17.70 14.96 1.92
N ILE A 149 -18.78 14.59 2.60
CA ILE A 149 -18.73 13.84 3.85
C ILE A 149 -18.15 12.45 3.60
N LEU A 150 -18.59 11.79 2.54
CA LEU A 150 -18.08 10.49 2.13
C LEU A 150 -16.57 10.54 1.82
N PHE A 151 -16.13 11.56 1.07
CA PHE A 151 -14.71 11.80 0.83
C PHE A 151 -13.92 11.90 2.13
N TYR A 152 -14.37 12.69 3.10
CA TYR A 152 -13.69 12.82 4.39
C TYR A 152 -13.67 11.49 5.15
N ILE A 153 -14.79 10.79 5.27
CA ILE A 153 -14.86 9.50 5.98
C ILE A 153 -13.87 8.51 5.37
N ILE A 154 -13.86 8.38 4.04
CA ILE A 154 -12.95 7.46 3.35
C ILE A 154 -11.49 7.87 3.56
N SER A 155 -11.16 9.15 3.36
CA SER A 155 -9.78 9.65 3.48
C SER A 155 -9.24 9.57 4.90
N LEU A 156 -10.08 9.90 5.91
CA LEU A 156 -9.73 9.85 7.33
C LEU A 156 -9.57 8.42 7.87
N PHE A 157 -10.06 7.44 7.16
CA PHE A 157 -9.86 6.04 7.52
C PHE A 157 -8.75 5.38 6.70
N GLN A 158 -8.73 5.56 5.38
CA GLN A 158 -7.82 4.89 4.46
C GLN A 158 -6.35 5.14 4.80
N ARG A 159 -5.93 6.40 4.81
CA ARG A 159 -4.51 6.75 5.01
C ARG A 159 -4.00 6.42 6.42
N PRO A 160 -4.72 6.75 7.51
CA PRO A 160 -4.31 6.34 8.84
C PRO A 160 -4.24 4.82 8.99
N TYR A 161 -5.19 4.10 8.43
CA TYR A 161 -5.18 2.65 8.46
C TYR A 161 -3.97 2.07 7.72
N GLU A 162 -3.69 2.59 6.54
CA GLU A 162 -2.56 2.14 5.72
C GLU A 162 -1.23 2.31 6.44
N TYR A 163 -0.93 3.52 6.90
CA TYR A 163 0.36 3.81 7.53
C TYR A 163 0.43 3.39 9.00
N GLY A 164 -0.70 3.42 9.70
CA GLY A 164 -0.78 3.10 11.12
C GLY A 164 -0.92 1.61 11.43
N LEU A 165 -1.66 0.85 10.64
CA LEU A 165 -1.95 -0.56 10.90
C LEU A 165 -1.46 -1.49 9.79
N ASN A 166 -1.79 -1.22 8.53
CA ASN A 166 -1.48 -2.12 7.42
C ASN A 166 0.03 -2.24 7.18
N LYS A 167 0.78 -1.14 7.23
CA LYS A 167 2.24 -1.15 7.07
C LYS A 167 2.94 -1.95 8.18
N PRO A 168 2.70 -1.73 9.49
CA PRO A 168 3.24 -2.59 10.55
C PRO A 168 2.82 -4.06 10.40
N ALA A 169 1.58 -4.34 10.00
CA ALA A 169 1.12 -5.70 9.77
C ALA A 169 1.90 -6.41 8.65
N ARG A 170 2.19 -5.74 7.55
CA ARG A 170 3.05 -6.27 6.48
C ARG A 170 4.47 -6.53 6.96
N GLU A 171 5.03 -5.65 7.80
CA GLU A 171 6.35 -5.87 8.40
C GLU A 171 6.39 -7.14 9.26
N VAL A 172 5.33 -7.41 10.03
CA VAL A 172 5.19 -8.68 10.76
C VAL A 172 5.10 -9.88 9.79
N ALA A 173 4.40 -9.74 8.66
CA ALA A 173 4.33 -10.80 7.67
C ALA A 173 5.69 -11.11 7.02
N TYR A 174 6.55 -10.13 6.81
CA TYR A 174 7.91 -10.33 6.32
C TYR A 174 8.82 -11.09 7.32
N THR A 175 8.45 -11.23 8.59
CA THR A 175 9.26 -12.00 9.55
C THR A 175 9.27 -13.50 9.26
N THR A 176 8.40 -14.01 8.41
CA THR A 176 8.41 -15.40 7.93
C THR A 176 9.51 -15.70 6.92
N LEU A 177 10.19 -14.67 6.43
CA LEU A 177 11.25 -14.78 5.45
C LEU A 177 12.62 -14.72 6.12
N SER A 178 13.63 -15.34 5.51
CA SER A 178 15.02 -15.14 5.91
C SER A 178 15.44 -13.67 5.77
N LYS A 179 16.47 -13.23 6.50
CA LYS A 179 16.94 -11.83 6.46
C LYS A 179 17.23 -11.34 5.04
N THR A 180 17.86 -12.19 4.23
CA THR A 180 18.19 -11.85 2.84
C THR A 180 16.97 -11.80 1.94
N GLU A 181 16.04 -12.75 2.08
CA GLU A 181 14.77 -12.75 1.33
C GLU A 181 13.89 -11.58 1.72
N LYS A 182 13.78 -11.26 3.02
CA LYS A 182 13.04 -10.11 3.52
C LYS A 182 13.52 -8.84 2.84
N TYR A 183 14.82 -8.53 2.91
CA TYR A 183 15.36 -7.30 2.33
C TYR A 183 15.10 -7.21 0.81
N LYS A 184 15.40 -8.28 0.07
CA LYS A 184 15.19 -8.31 -1.37
C LYS A 184 13.73 -8.18 -1.76
N SER A 185 12.83 -8.91 -1.08
CA SER A 185 11.39 -8.88 -1.36
C SER A 185 10.77 -7.52 -1.05
N THR A 186 11.15 -6.88 0.08
CA THR A 186 10.65 -5.55 0.44
C THR A 186 11.02 -4.53 -0.63
N VAL A 187 12.29 -4.52 -1.09
CA VAL A 187 12.72 -3.59 -2.14
C VAL A 187 11.91 -3.78 -3.43
N ILE A 188 11.70 -5.01 -3.89
CA ILE A 188 10.92 -5.26 -5.12
C ILE A 188 9.46 -4.84 -4.92
N ILE A 189 8.86 -5.21 -3.81
CA ILE A 189 7.45 -4.90 -3.55
C ILE A 189 7.27 -3.39 -3.53
N ASP A 190 8.11 -2.67 -2.82
CA ASP A 190 7.96 -1.22 -2.67
C ASP A 190 8.32 -0.43 -3.94
N THR A 191 9.24 -0.94 -4.78
CA THR A 191 9.68 -0.22 -5.98
C THR A 191 8.91 -0.63 -7.24
N LEU A 192 8.78 -1.93 -7.51
CA LEU A 192 8.18 -2.42 -8.75
C LEU A 192 6.71 -2.80 -8.59
N ILE A 193 6.39 -3.60 -7.58
CA ILE A 193 5.04 -4.17 -7.44
C ILE A 193 4.03 -3.09 -7.05
N ASN A 194 4.34 -2.28 -6.07
CA ASN A 194 3.44 -1.19 -5.67
C ASN A 194 3.26 -0.19 -6.80
N ARG A 195 4.33 0.18 -7.54
CA ARG A 195 4.21 1.08 -8.69
C ARG A 195 3.42 0.48 -9.86
N SER A 196 3.57 -0.82 -10.11
CA SER A 196 2.73 -1.50 -11.11
C SER A 196 1.27 -1.57 -10.67
N GLY A 197 0.99 -1.77 -9.37
CA GLY A 197 -0.35 -1.68 -8.81
C GLY A 197 -0.95 -0.29 -8.97
N ASP A 198 -0.21 0.77 -8.63
CA ASP A 198 -0.64 2.16 -8.82
C ASP A 198 -0.98 2.44 -10.29
N ALA A 199 -0.09 2.07 -11.22
CA ALA A 199 -0.33 2.23 -12.65
C ALA A 199 -1.57 1.43 -13.12
N SER A 200 -1.71 0.20 -12.66
CA SER A 200 -2.86 -0.65 -13.00
C SER A 200 -4.18 -0.06 -12.49
N GLY A 201 -4.20 0.48 -11.25
CA GLY A 201 -5.38 1.15 -10.68
C GLY A 201 -5.83 2.35 -11.50
N GLY A 202 -4.88 3.18 -11.94
CA GLY A 202 -5.15 4.32 -12.82
C GLY A 202 -5.62 3.89 -14.21
N ILE A 203 -4.99 2.88 -14.81
CA ILE A 203 -5.40 2.34 -16.11
C ILE A 203 -6.80 1.73 -16.02
N LEU A 204 -7.10 0.93 -15.01
CA LEU A 204 -8.42 0.34 -14.81
C LEU A 204 -9.50 1.42 -14.67
N PHE A 205 -9.26 2.45 -13.86
CA PHE A 205 -10.18 3.58 -13.73
C PHE A 205 -10.43 4.25 -15.08
N ASN A 206 -9.38 4.61 -15.81
CA ASN A 206 -9.50 5.25 -17.11
C ASN A 206 -10.21 4.36 -18.14
N MET A 207 -9.93 3.07 -18.18
CA MET A 207 -10.61 2.11 -19.05
C MET A 207 -12.11 2.05 -18.75
N ILE A 208 -12.49 1.91 -17.48
CA ILE A 208 -13.89 1.86 -17.05
C ILE A 208 -14.64 3.10 -17.54
N ILE A 209 -14.08 4.28 -17.33
CA ILE A 209 -14.70 5.55 -17.78
C ILE A 209 -14.73 5.63 -19.32
N SER A 210 -13.64 5.24 -20.02
CA SER A 210 -13.54 5.30 -21.48
C SER A 210 -14.49 4.36 -22.19
N PHE A 211 -14.81 3.21 -21.59
CA PHE A 211 -15.84 2.30 -22.10
C PHE A 211 -17.28 2.78 -21.91
N GLY A 212 -17.46 3.99 -21.36
CA GLY A 212 -18.78 4.58 -21.14
C GLY A 212 -19.57 3.87 -20.04
N ILE A 213 -18.89 3.15 -19.14
CA ILE A 213 -19.54 2.54 -17.99
C ILE A 213 -20.08 3.66 -17.10
N ILE A 214 -21.36 3.57 -16.80
CA ILE A 214 -22.04 4.59 -15.98
C ILE A 214 -21.34 4.73 -14.64
N LEU A 215 -21.09 5.96 -14.22
CA LEU A 215 -20.24 6.31 -13.06
C LEU A 215 -20.66 5.59 -11.77
N TYR A 216 -21.96 5.31 -11.57
CA TYR A 216 -22.39 4.58 -10.38
C TYR A 216 -22.02 3.07 -10.40
N ALA A 217 -21.89 2.47 -11.59
CA ALA A 217 -21.49 1.07 -11.71
C ALA A 217 -19.98 0.87 -11.66
N ALA A 218 -19.22 1.89 -11.98
CA ALA A 218 -17.77 1.85 -12.05
C ALA A 218 -17.08 1.38 -10.74
N PRO A 219 -17.43 1.90 -9.54
CA PRO A 219 -16.84 1.44 -8.29
C PRO A 219 -17.14 -0.04 -7.98
N LEU A 220 -18.32 -0.56 -8.40
CA LEU A 220 -18.69 -1.95 -8.14
C LEU A 220 -17.78 -2.94 -8.85
N LEU A 221 -17.17 -2.56 -9.97
CA LEU A 221 -16.20 -3.39 -10.68
C LEU A 221 -14.90 -3.60 -9.89
N MET A 222 -14.63 -2.80 -8.86
CA MET A 222 -13.51 -2.97 -7.96
C MET A 222 -13.77 -3.98 -6.83
N LEU A 223 -15.03 -4.37 -6.59
CA LEU A 223 -15.40 -5.29 -5.50
C LEU A 223 -14.72 -6.67 -5.60
N PRO A 224 -14.61 -7.32 -6.77
CA PRO A 224 -13.89 -8.58 -6.89
C PRO A 224 -12.43 -8.48 -6.46
N LEU A 225 -11.75 -7.37 -6.81
CA LEU A 225 -10.36 -7.14 -6.41
C LEU A 225 -10.24 -6.92 -4.89
N ALA A 226 -11.20 -6.22 -4.28
CA ALA A 226 -11.26 -6.06 -2.83
C ALA A 226 -11.47 -7.41 -2.12
N GLY A 227 -12.32 -8.29 -2.66
CA GLY A 227 -12.50 -9.66 -2.19
C GLY A 227 -11.23 -10.50 -2.27
N ILE A 228 -10.48 -10.39 -3.36
CA ILE A 228 -9.18 -11.02 -3.53
C ILE A 228 -8.19 -10.51 -2.46
N LEU A 229 -8.18 -9.21 -2.18
CA LEU A 229 -7.31 -8.62 -1.16
C LEU A 229 -7.62 -9.17 0.24
N VAL A 230 -8.91 -9.30 0.61
CA VAL A 230 -9.33 -9.95 1.86
C VAL A 230 -8.80 -11.37 1.94
N PHE A 231 -9.01 -12.16 0.89
CA PHE A 231 -8.58 -13.56 0.84
C PHE A 231 -7.06 -13.68 1.00
N ILE A 232 -6.29 -12.88 0.28
CA ILE A 232 -4.82 -12.89 0.38
C ILE A 232 -4.37 -12.47 1.78
N GLY A 233 -4.97 -11.42 2.36
CA GLY A 233 -4.65 -10.95 3.71
C GLY A 233 -4.83 -12.03 4.77
N ILE A 234 -5.94 -12.78 4.73
CA ILE A 234 -6.20 -13.92 5.62
C ILE A 234 -5.19 -15.05 5.38
N ARG A 235 -4.84 -15.32 4.11
CA ARG A 235 -3.85 -16.37 3.78
C ARG A 235 -2.45 -16.05 4.28
N ILE A 236 -2.01 -14.79 4.21
CA ILE A 236 -0.74 -14.34 4.78
C ILE A 236 -0.71 -14.60 6.29
N ALA A 237 -1.75 -14.17 7.00
CA ALA A 237 -1.81 -14.29 8.44
C ALA A 237 -1.76 -15.75 8.92
N ASN A 238 -2.54 -16.63 8.30
CA ASN A 238 -2.55 -18.06 8.62
C ASN A 238 -1.16 -18.70 8.42
N ARG A 239 -0.39 -18.23 7.44
CA ARG A 239 0.99 -18.71 7.24
C ARG A 239 1.97 -18.22 8.28
N VAL A 240 1.82 -16.96 8.74
CA VAL A 240 2.64 -16.43 9.85
C VAL A 240 2.42 -17.22 11.12
N GLU A 241 1.18 -17.61 11.41
CA GLU A 241 0.85 -18.41 12.59
C GLU A 241 1.44 -19.83 12.54
N ILE A 242 1.46 -20.45 11.36
CA ILE A 242 2.05 -21.79 11.18
C ILE A 242 3.57 -21.78 11.43
N VAL A 243 4.26 -20.74 10.97
CA VAL A 243 5.73 -20.63 11.14
C VAL A 243 6.12 -20.34 12.60
N LYS A 244 5.22 -19.76 13.40
CA LYS A 244 5.46 -19.45 14.82
C LYS A 244 5.20 -20.64 15.77
N LYS A 245 4.55 -21.69 15.31
CA LYS A 245 4.35 -22.97 16.02
C LYS A 245 5.48 -23.93 15.72
#